data_d75bb2b63f3c10a07b562f89a4e6d55e
#
_entry.id   d75bb2b63f3c10a07b562f89a4e6d55e
#
_cell.length_a   1.000
_cell.length_b   1.000
_cell.length_c   1.000
_cell.angle_alpha   90.00
_cell.angle_beta   90.00
_cell.angle_gamma   90.00
#
_symmetry.space_group_name_H-M   'P 1'
#
loop_
_entity.id
_entity.type
_entity.pdbx_description
1 polymer ?
#
loop_
_entity_poly.entity_id
_entity_poly.type
_entity_poly.pdbx_seq_one_letter_code
_entity_poly.pdbx_strand_id
1 'polypeptide(L)' 'MTLLWLLIWFIVGQEPLTFDPVNAWTATLILAIGLDLGRAGGLPQRGH' A
#
# COMPACT_ATOMS: atom_id res chain seq x y z
N MET A 1 -3.67 -5.14 -0.47
CA MET A 1 -3.11 -4.47 0.70
C MET A 1 -3.49 -2.99 0.80
N THR A 2 -3.71 -2.34 -0.33
CA THR A 2 -4.00 -0.91 -0.30
C THR A 2 -5.30 -0.60 0.43
N LEU A 3 -6.33 -1.38 0.23
CA LEU A 3 -7.59 -1.16 0.95
C LEU A 3 -7.39 -1.31 2.45
N LEU A 4 -6.63 -2.32 2.85
CA LEU A 4 -6.34 -2.51 4.26
C LEU A 4 -5.51 -1.36 4.80
N TRP A 5 -4.54 -0.89 4.01
CA TRP A 5 -3.73 0.26 4.38
C TRP A 5 -4.60 1.50 4.58
N LEU A 6 -5.53 1.74 3.65
CA LEU A 6 -6.43 2.89 3.74
C LEU A 6 -7.30 2.82 4.99
N LEU A 7 -7.76 1.63 5.32
CA LEU A 7 -8.58 1.44 6.51
C LEU A 7 -7.79 1.79 7.76
N ILE A 8 -6.58 1.28 7.87
CA ILE A 8 -5.73 1.56 9.02
C ILE A 8 -5.40 3.05 9.09
N TRP A 9 -5.05 3.63 7.96
CA TRP A 9 -4.71 5.04 7.87
C TRP A 9 -5.88 5.91 8.35
N PHE A 10 -7.07 5.56 7.93
CA PHE A 10 -8.26 6.31 8.32
C PHE A 10 -8.50 6.21 9.82
N ILE A 11 -8.30 5.02 10.38
CA ILE A 11 -8.53 4.77 11.80
C ILE A 11 -7.53 5.53 12.67
N VAL A 12 -6.26 5.58 12.26
CA VAL A 12 -5.24 6.24 13.08
C VAL A 12 -5.27 7.75 12.98
N GLY A 13 -6.10 8.32 12.10
CA GLY A 13 -6.26 9.76 12.08
C GLY A 13 -5.81 10.43 10.80
N GLN A 14 -5.62 9.69 9.73
CA GLN A 14 -5.33 10.27 8.42
C GLN A 14 -4.07 11.12 8.43
N GLU A 15 -2.96 10.50 8.82
CA GLU A 15 -1.67 11.18 8.87
C GLU A 15 -1.31 11.75 7.49
N PRO A 16 -0.69 12.93 7.45
CA PRO A 16 -0.34 13.53 6.17
C PRO A 16 0.64 12.65 5.39
N LEU A 17 0.42 12.61 4.09
CA LEU A 17 1.28 11.86 3.18
C LEU A 17 2.19 12.84 2.44
N THR A 18 3.48 12.58 2.46
CA THR A 18 4.45 13.44 1.77
C THR A 18 5.30 12.59 0.83
N PHE A 19 5.68 13.19 -0.30
CA PHE A 19 6.42 12.49 -1.33
C PHE A 19 7.83 13.04 -1.55
N ASP A 20 8.17 14.13 -0.88
CA ASP A 20 9.49 14.73 -1.05
C ASP A 20 9.86 15.51 0.20
N PRO A 21 10.49 14.86 1.16
CA PRO A 21 10.83 13.45 1.19
C PRO A 21 9.61 12.59 1.53
N VAL A 22 9.68 11.32 1.15
CA VAL A 22 8.63 10.37 1.48
C VAL A 22 8.65 10.10 2.98
N ASN A 23 7.51 10.25 3.65
CA ASN A 23 7.43 9.95 5.07
C ASN A 23 7.05 8.48 5.28
N ALA A 24 6.98 8.06 6.55
CA ALA A 24 6.72 6.66 6.86
C ALA A 24 5.38 6.18 6.31
N TRP A 25 4.36 7.02 6.43
CA TRP A 25 3.03 6.65 5.94
C TRP A 25 3.02 6.50 4.43
N THR A 26 3.65 7.43 3.72
CA THR A 26 3.72 7.36 2.28
C THR A 26 4.53 6.13 1.84
N ALA A 27 5.62 5.83 2.54
CA ALA A 27 6.43 4.67 2.22
C ALA A 27 5.63 3.38 2.36
N THR A 28 4.84 3.27 3.41
CA THR A 28 4.03 2.07 3.61
C THR A 28 2.90 1.99 2.59
N LEU A 29 2.37 3.12 2.15
CA LEU A 29 1.37 3.13 1.10
C LEU A 29 1.96 2.61 -0.21
N ILE A 30 3.13 3.10 -0.56
CA ILE A 30 3.80 2.65 -1.77
C ILE A 30 4.05 1.14 -1.71
N LEU A 31 4.47 0.67 -0.55
CA LEU A 31 4.70 -0.76 -0.35
C LEU A 31 3.41 -1.55 -0.52
N ALA A 32 2.30 -1.04 0.04
CA ALA A 32 1.02 -1.71 -0.07
C ALA A 32 0.57 -1.80 -1.52
N ILE A 33 0.74 -0.72 -2.27
CA ILE A 33 0.39 -0.70 -3.68
C ILE A 33 1.26 -1.69 -4.45
N GLY A 34 2.54 -1.70 -4.15
CA GLY A 34 3.46 -2.63 -4.79
C GLY A 34 3.08 -4.08 -4.56
N LEU A 35 2.69 -4.40 -3.33
CA LEU A 35 2.26 -5.75 -3.00
C LEU A 35 0.97 -6.11 -3.73
N ASP A 36 0.05 -5.16 -3.85
CA ASP A 36 -1.18 -5.40 -4.58
C ASP A 36 -0.90 -5.71 -6.05
N LEU A 37 -0.05 -4.90 -6.66
CA LEU A 37 0.30 -5.09 -8.06
C LEU A 37 1.03 -6.40 -8.27
N GLY A 38 1.95 -6.73 -7.37
CA GLY A 38 2.67 -7.97 -7.45
C GLY A 38 1.76 -9.18 -7.29
N ARG A 39 0.84 -9.07 -6.36
CA ARG A 39 -0.09 -10.16 -6.11
C ARG A 39 -1.04 -10.36 -7.30
N ALA A 40 -1.59 -9.27 -7.80
CA ALA A 40 -2.50 -9.35 -8.94
C ALA A 40 -1.80 -9.85 -10.17
N GLY A 41 -0.56 -9.42 -10.38
CA GLY A 41 0.19 -9.85 -11.54
C GLY A 41 0.75 -11.25 -11.40
N GLY A 42 0.93 -11.68 -10.17
CA GLY A 42 1.50 -12.99 -9.91
C GLY A 42 0.55 -14.13 -9.98
N LEU A 43 -0.57 -13.89 -10.07
CA LEU A 43 -1.48 -14.86 -9.99
C LEU A 43 -1.72 -15.72 -11.00
N PRO A 44 -1.69 -15.87 -11.15
CA PRO A 44 -2.00 -16.62 -11.83
C PRO A 44 -1.35 -17.62 -11.89
N GLN A 45 -1.50 -17.39 -11.25
CA GLN A 45 -1.03 -17.84 -11.17
C GLN A 45 -0.60 -18.50 -11.17
N ARG A 46 -0.66 -18.94 -11.04
CA ARG A 46 -0.15 -19.54 -10.96
C ARG A 46 0.06 -20.14 -11.26
N GLY A 47 -0.28 -20.21 -11.31
CA GLY A 47 -0.05 -20.81 -11.60
C GLY A 47 0.14 -21.23 -11.91
N HIS A 48 0.00 -21.41 -12.00
CA HIS A 48 0.19 -21.63 -12.35
C HIS A 48 0.32 -21.84 -12.49
#